data_83326a1b6d2be408e44b946f2842ea78
#
_entry.id   83326a1b6d2be408e44b946f2842ea78
#
_cell.length_a   1.000
_cell.length_b   1.000
_cell.length_c   1.000
_cell.angle_alpha   90.00
_cell.angle_beta   90.00
_cell.angle_gamma   90.00
#
_symmetry.space_group_name_H-M   'P 1'
#
loop_
_entity.id
_entity.type
_entity.pdbx_description
1 polymer ?
#
loop_
_entity_poly.entity_id
_entity_poly.type
_entity_poly.pdbx_seq_one_letter_code
_entity_poly.pdbx_strand_id
1 'polypeptide(L)'
;AYACDIRLFGCQRGKGESIWDIKRRIGYVSPEIYSTYRKSLPAIDIVASGLRDTVGLYCHPSDEERAVCMEWMRVFRAEHLAQQNYMKLSSGQQRLVLLVRAFVKSPDLLILDEPFHGLDNATRLHAQHVIDRYMQNPTKTLIMVSHYREEFPRCITCFQMLLKQKNKEN
;
A
#
# COMPACT_ATOMS: atom_id res chain seq x y z
N ALA A 1 -7.15 -28.68 -0.84
CA ALA A 1 -8.00 -28.34 0.30
C ALA A 1 -7.13 -27.67 1.35
N TYR A 2 -7.40 -26.41 1.69
CA TYR A 2 -6.68 -25.73 2.77
C TYR A 2 -7.19 -26.26 4.10
N ALA A 3 -6.30 -26.84 4.91
CA ALA A 3 -6.62 -27.43 6.20
C ALA A 3 -6.89 -26.40 7.32
N CYS A 4 -6.89 -25.09 7.01
CA CYS A 4 -7.02 -24.01 7.99
C CYS A 4 -8.33 -23.23 7.79
N ASP A 5 -9.05 -22.95 8.89
CA ASP A 5 -10.16 -22.00 8.91
C ASP A 5 -9.60 -20.58 8.81
N ILE A 6 -9.68 -19.98 7.64
CA ILE A 6 -9.24 -18.61 7.39
C ILE A 6 -10.48 -17.72 7.31
N ARG A 7 -10.56 -16.74 8.21
CA ARG A 7 -11.60 -15.71 8.22
C ARG A 7 -10.99 -14.35 7.94
N LEU A 8 -11.59 -13.64 7.00
CA LEU A 8 -11.22 -12.26 6.65
C LEU A 8 -12.46 -11.38 6.74
N PHE A 9 -12.36 -10.26 7.42
CA PHE A 9 -13.47 -9.30 7.62
C PHE A 9 -14.76 -9.95 8.15
N GLY A 10 -14.63 -10.96 9.02
CA GLY A 10 -15.76 -11.70 9.61
C GLY A 10 -16.30 -12.84 8.74
N CYS A 11 -15.90 -12.96 7.48
CA CYS A 11 -16.35 -14.01 6.54
C CYS A 11 -15.32 -15.14 6.44
N GLN A 12 -15.81 -16.38 6.41
CA GLN A 12 -14.97 -17.56 6.19
C GLN A 12 -14.63 -17.66 4.69
N ARG A 13 -13.33 -17.76 4.38
CA ARG A 13 -12.86 -17.90 3.00
C ARG A 13 -13.53 -19.08 2.30
N GLY A 14 -14.08 -18.81 1.10
CA GLY A 14 -14.76 -19.83 0.29
C GLY A 14 -16.26 -19.95 0.53
N LYS A 15 -16.84 -19.10 1.38
CA LYS A 15 -18.29 -19.05 1.62
C LYS A 15 -18.86 -17.69 1.18
N GLY A 16 -19.06 -17.50 -0.12
CA GLY A 16 -19.86 -16.41 -0.67
C GLY A 16 -19.15 -15.13 -1.08
N GLU A 17 -17.92 -14.86 -0.63
CA GLU A 17 -17.12 -13.71 -1.10
C GLU A 17 -16.12 -14.12 -2.19
N SER A 18 -16.05 -13.32 -3.25
CA SER A 18 -15.02 -13.51 -4.28
C SER A 18 -13.67 -12.98 -3.77
N ILE A 19 -12.58 -13.51 -4.31
CA ILE A 19 -11.23 -12.99 -4.02
C ILE A 19 -11.10 -11.49 -4.39
N TRP A 20 -11.87 -11.03 -5.35
CA TRP A 20 -11.89 -9.64 -5.79
C TRP A 20 -12.54 -8.72 -4.77
N ASP A 21 -13.62 -9.18 -4.09
CA ASP A 21 -14.26 -8.41 -3.01
C ASP A 21 -13.31 -8.23 -1.83
N ILE A 22 -12.55 -9.28 -1.49
CA ILE A 22 -11.52 -9.23 -0.45
C ILE A 22 -10.40 -8.25 -0.86
N LYS A 23 -9.90 -8.37 -2.09
CA LYS A 23 -8.82 -7.49 -2.59
C LYS A 23 -9.19 -6.02 -2.60
N ARG A 24 -10.43 -5.68 -2.92
CA ARG A 24 -10.91 -4.29 -2.90
C ARG A 24 -10.77 -3.64 -1.52
N ARG A 25 -10.83 -4.43 -0.45
CA ARG A 25 -10.73 -3.97 0.93
C ARG A 25 -9.31 -3.93 1.48
N ILE A 26 -8.32 -4.38 0.72
CA ILE A 26 -6.92 -4.48 1.16
C ILE A 26 -6.05 -3.54 0.33
N GLY A 27 -5.37 -2.58 0.97
CA GLY A 27 -4.25 -1.85 0.39
C GLY A 27 -2.95 -2.56 0.71
N TYR A 28 -2.10 -2.79 -0.29
CA TYR A 28 -0.90 -3.59 -0.13
C TYR A 28 0.32 -2.94 -0.76
N VAL A 29 1.41 -2.89 -0.01
CA VAL A 29 2.75 -2.47 -0.45
C VAL A 29 3.76 -3.50 0.03
N SER A 30 4.65 -3.94 -0.85
CA SER A 30 5.77 -4.83 -0.51
C SER A 30 6.96 -4.63 -1.45
N PRO A 31 8.15 -5.12 -1.08
CA PRO A 31 9.32 -5.10 -1.95
C PRO A 31 9.08 -5.78 -3.31
N GLU A 32 8.28 -6.85 -3.37
CA GLU A 32 7.96 -7.54 -4.62
C GLU A 32 7.17 -6.66 -5.58
N ILE A 33 6.24 -5.85 -5.08
CA ILE A 33 5.49 -4.90 -5.92
C ILE A 33 6.45 -3.89 -6.54
N TYR A 34 7.42 -3.37 -5.78
CA TYR A 34 8.42 -2.45 -6.32
C TYR A 34 9.25 -3.07 -7.45
N SER A 35 9.62 -4.34 -7.33
CA SER A 35 10.43 -5.04 -8.31
C SER A 35 9.66 -5.37 -9.59
N THR A 36 8.37 -5.65 -9.48
CA THR A 36 7.49 -6.04 -10.60
C THR A 36 6.89 -4.85 -11.33
N TYR A 37 6.81 -3.69 -10.68
CA TYR A 37 6.16 -2.51 -11.26
C TYR A 37 7.10 -1.76 -12.22
N ARG A 38 7.33 -2.33 -13.41
CA ARG A 38 8.18 -1.76 -14.47
C ARG A 38 7.33 -1.28 -15.65
N LYS A 39 6.46 -0.30 -15.41
CA LYS A 39 5.56 0.26 -16.41
C LYS A 39 5.93 1.69 -16.75
N SER A 40 6.13 1.96 -18.05
CA SER A 40 6.40 3.30 -18.58
C SER A 40 5.07 4.05 -18.75
N LEU A 41 4.50 4.47 -17.63
CA LEU A 41 3.22 5.18 -17.53
C LEU A 41 3.39 6.43 -16.65
N PRO A 42 2.52 7.45 -16.78
CA PRO A 42 2.43 8.54 -15.82
C PRO A 42 2.18 8.02 -14.40
N ALA A 43 2.76 8.67 -13.39
CA ALA A 43 2.62 8.24 -12.00
C ALA A 43 1.16 8.20 -11.54
N ILE A 44 0.31 9.12 -12.00
CA ILE A 44 -1.12 9.12 -11.70
C ILE A 44 -1.81 7.84 -12.22
N ASP A 45 -1.38 7.31 -13.35
CA ASP A 45 -1.94 6.09 -13.93
C ASP A 45 -1.49 4.85 -13.13
N ILE A 46 -0.28 4.90 -12.54
CA ILE A 46 0.17 3.89 -11.57
C ILE A 46 -0.72 3.91 -10.33
N VAL A 47 -1.03 5.10 -9.78
CA VAL A 47 -1.96 5.25 -8.65
C VAL A 47 -3.34 4.72 -9.01
N ALA A 48 -3.88 5.07 -10.17
CA ALA A 48 -5.21 4.64 -10.64
C ALA A 48 -5.33 3.11 -10.80
N SER A 49 -4.23 2.42 -11.13
CA SER A 49 -4.22 0.95 -11.18
C SER A 49 -4.55 0.30 -9.83
N GLY A 50 -4.38 1.03 -8.73
CA GLY A 50 -4.74 0.60 -7.38
C GLY A 50 -6.24 0.44 -7.17
N LEU A 51 -7.07 1.19 -7.90
CA LEU A 51 -8.54 1.07 -7.84
C LEU A 51 -9.02 -0.34 -8.26
N ARG A 52 -8.26 -1.00 -9.13
CA ARG A 52 -8.59 -2.33 -9.69
C ARG A 52 -7.61 -3.42 -9.29
N ASP A 53 -6.62 -3.12 -8.43
CA ASP A 53 -5.54 -4.03 -8.01
C ASP A 53 -4.78 -4.68 -9.18
N THR A 54 -4.58 -3.94 -10.26
CA THR A 54 -3.87 -4.42 -11.44
C THR A 54 -2.41 -3.92 -11.46
N VAL A 55 -1.52 -4.66 -12.11
CA VAL A 55 -0.17 -4.20 -12.42
C VAL A 55 -0.22 -3.52 -13.80
N GLY A 56 -0.34 -2.20 -13.81
CA GLY A 56 -0.57 -1.39 -15.00
C GLY A 56 -2.05 -1.10 -15.24
N LEU A 57 -2.32 -0.23 -16.22
CA LEU A 57 -3.66 0.15 -16.63
C LEU A 57 -4.12 -0.72 -17.80
N TYR A 58 -5.23 -1.41 -17.61
CA TYR A 58 -5.93 -2.13 -18.69
C TYR A 58 -7.13 -1.33 -19.23
N CYS A 59 -7.60 -0.34 -18.47
CA CYS A 59 -8.65 0.60 -18.87
C CYS A 59 -8.24 2.00 -18.42
N HIS A 60 -8.53 3.01 -19.23
CA HIS A 60 -8.31 4.39 -18.83
C HIS A 60 -9.23 4.72 -17.64
N PRO A 61 -8.68 5.36 -16.59
CA PRO A 61 -9.50 5.83 -15.47
C PRO A 61 -10.45 6.93 -15.93
N SER A 62 -11.65 6.98 -15.39
CA SER A 62 -12.58 8.09 -15.60
C SER A 62 -12.02 9.39 -14.99
N ASP A 63 -12.64 10.53 -15.33
CA ASP A 63 -12.23 11.82 -14.76
C ASP A 63 -12.45 11.85 -13.25
N GLU A 64 -13.52 11.23 -12.74
CA GLU A 64 -13.78 11.08 -11.30
C GLU A 64 -12.71 10.23 -10.63
N GLU A 65 -12.34 9.10 -11.22
CA GLU A 65 -11.27 8.23 -10.73
C GLU A 65 -9.93 8.97 -10.71
N ARG A 66 -9.63 9.75 -11.76
CA ARG A 66 -8.43 10.60 -11.81
C ARG A 66 -8.44 11.68 -10.73
N ALA A 67 -9.60 12.28 -10.47
CA ALA A 67 -9.74 13.26 -9.40
C ALA A 67 -9.44 12.66 -8.02
N VAL A 68 -9.96 11.47 -7.72
CA VAL A 68 -9.65 10.72 -6.50
C VAL A 68 -8.16 10.40 -6.39
N CYS A 69 -7.54 9.94 -7.48
CA CYS A 69 -6.11 9.66 -7.50
C CYS A 69 -5.27 10.93 -7.22
N MET A 70 -5.65 12.05 -7.84
CA MET A 70 -4.97 13.32 -7.64
C MET A 70 -5.10 13.81 -6.20
N GLU A 71 -6.28 13.63 -5.58
CA GLU A 71 -6.51 13.98 -4.18
C GLU A 71 -5.57 13.20 -3.25
N TRP A 72 -5.47 11.89 -3.43
CA TRP A 72 -4.54 11.08 -2.66
C TRP A 72 -3.07 11.47 -2.92
N MET A 73 -2.71 11.81 -4.15
CA MET A 73 -1.37 12.33 -4.45
C MET A 73 -1.09 13.64 -3.72
N ARG A 74 -2.06 14.56 -3.60
CA ARG A 74 -1.94 15.80 -2.81
C ARG A 74 -1.80 15.51 -1.32
N VAL A 75 -2.59 14.58 -0.78
CA VAL A 75 -2.50 14.16 0.63
C VAL A 75 -1.09 13.70 0.97
N PHE A 76 -0.41 13.01 0.05
CA PHE A 76 0.98 12.57 0.21
C PHE A 76 2.02 13.56 -0.33
N ARG A 77 1.62 14.76 -0.78
CA ARG A 77 2.49 15.78 -1.40
C ARG A 77 3.24 15.27 -2.63
N ALA A 78 2.63 14.38 -3.38
CA ALA A 78 3.19 13.73 -4.57
C ALA A 78 2.56 14.23 -5.88
N GLU A 79 1.70 15.26 -5.86
CA GLU A 79 0.97 15.78 -7.03
C GLU A 79 1.90 16.26 -8.15
N HIS A 80 3.08 16.77 -7.79
CA HIS A 80 4.10 17.22 -8.74
C HIS A 80 4.69 16.08 -9.57
N LEU A 81 4.49 14.82 -9.15
CA LEU A 81 4.93 13.62 -9.86
C LEU A 81 3.86 13.11 -10.85
N ALA A 82 2.61 13.56 -10.74
CA ALA A 82 1.45 12.95 -11.39
C ALA A 82 1.62 12.66 -12.88
N GLN A 83 2.18 13.64 -13.63
CA GLN A 83 2.38 13.52 -15.08
C GLN A 83 3.77 12.99 -15.45
N GLN A 84 4.65 12.75 -14.48
CA GLN A 84 5.97 12.23 -14.75
C GLN A 84 5.92 10.73 -15.04
N ASN A 85 6.77 10.29 -15.95
CA ASN A 85 6.90 8.87 -16.23
C ASN A 85 7.47 8.15 -15.02
N TYR A 86 6.75 7.16 -14.50
CA TYR A 86 7.11 6.40 -13.31
C TYR A 86 8.52 5.81 -13.39
N MET A 87 8.94 5.30 -14.55
CA MET A 87 10.29 4.72 -14.73
C MET A 87 11.42 5.74 -14.68
N LYS A 88 11.10 7.05 -14.81
CA LYS A 88 12.08 8.14 -14.70
C LYS A 88 12.17 8.74 -13.30
N LEU A 89 11.29 8.34 -12.40
CA LEU A 89 11.30 8.76 -11.01
C LEU A 89 12.47 8.12 -10.24
N SER A 90 12.95 8.81 -9.20
CA SER A 90 13.89 8.21 -8.26
C SER A 90 13.24 7.01 -7.53
N SER A 91 14.05 6.11 -6.98
CA SER A 91 13.55 4.94 -6.24
C SER A 91 12.62 5.33 -5.09
N GLY A 92 12.93 6.40 -4.35
CA GLY A 92 12.07 6.93 -3.29
C GLY A 92 10.74 7.47 -3.84
N GLN A 93 10.78 8.24 -4.93
CA GLN A 93 9.56 8.74 -5.58
C GLN A 93 8.69 7.61 -6.11
N GLN A 94 9.28 6.57 -6.71
CA GLN A 94 8.55 5.38 -7.17
C GLN A 94 7.85 4.68 -5.99
N ARG A 95 8.52 4.55 -4.85
CA ARG A 95 7.94 3.96 -3.63
C ARG A 95 6.81 4.80 -3.08
N LEU A 96 6.98 6.13 -3.05
CA LEU A 96 5.92 7.05 -2.65
C LEU A 96 4.67 6.88 -3.53
N VAL A 97 4.83 6.80 -4.84
CA VAL A 97 3.72 6.58 -5.78
C VAL A 97 3.01 5.23 -5.51
N LEU A 98 3.75 4.16 -5.23
CA LEU A 98 3.15 2.86 -4.88
C LEU A 98 2.52 2.85 -3.49
N LEU A 99 3.04 3.65 -2.55
CA LEU A 99 2.37 3.86 -1.26
C LEU A 99 1.03 4.57 -1.47
N VAL A 100 0.98 5.67 -2.24
CA VAL A 100 -0.27 6.36 -2.60
C VAL A 100 -1.26 5.40 -3.27
N ARG A 101 -0.78 4.56 -4.17
CA ARG A 101 -1.58 3.52 -4.86
C ARG A 101 -2.30 2.59 -3.88
N ALA A 102 -1.71 2.27 -2.74
CA ALA A 102 -2.34 1.40 -1.74
C ALA A 102 -3.54 2.07 -1.04
N PHE A 103 -3.57 3.40 -0.98
CA PHE A 103 -4.64 4.17 -0.33
C PHE A 103 -5.79 4.54 -1.24
N VAL A 104 -5.60 4.56 -2.57
CA VAL A 104 -6.53 5.17 -3.53
C VAL A 104 -7.96 4.64 -3.46
N LYS A 105 -8.14 3.39 -3.06
CA LYS A 105 -9.47 2.75 -2.88
C LYS A 105 -10.00 2.82 -1.44
N SER A 106 -9.38 3.60 -0.56
CA SER A 106 -9.75 3.72 0.85
C SER A 106 -9.91 2.36 1.56
N PRO A 107 -8.91 1.46 1.54
CA PRO A 107 -9.02 0.09 2.03
C PRO A 107 -9.37 0.02 3.52
N ASP A 108 -10.00 -1.09 3.94
CA ASP A 108 -10.27 -1.37 5.36
C ASP A 108 -9.03 -1.93 6.05
N LEU A 109 -8.18 -2.65 5.32
CA LEU A 109 -6.93 -3.22 5.79
C LEU A 109 -5.77 -2.69 4.94
N LEU A 110 -4.80 -2.06 5.60
CA LEU A 110 -3.51 -1.71 5.00
C LEU A 110 -2.46 -2.73 5.44
N ILE A 111 -1.74 -3.29 4.48
CA ILE A 111 -0.58 -4.16 4.72
C ILE A 111 0.62 -3.47 4.07
N LEU A 112 1.52 -2.98 4.88
CA LEU A 112 2.67 -2.18 4.47
C LEU A 112 3.96 -2.90 4.88
N ASP A 113 4.67 -3.45 3.91
CA ASP A 113 5.96 -4.11 4.12
C ASP A 113 7.08 -3.21 3.60
N GLU A 114 7.93 -2.73 4.50
CA GLU A 114 9.01 -1.76 4.26
C GLU A 114 8.56 -0.52 3.45
N PRO A 115 7.45 0.16 3.82
CA PRO A 115 6.83 1.18 2.97
C PRO A 115 7.68 2.44 2.80
N PHE A 116 8.62 2.69 3.71
CA PHE A 116 9.39 3.93 3.75
C PHE A 116 10.84 3.77 3.28
N HIS A 117 11.24 2.57 2.93
CA HIS A 117 12.61 2.32 2.47
C HIS A 117 12.96 3.21 1.25
N GLY A 118 14.06 3.98 1.36
CA GLY A 118 14.53 4.89 0.30
C GLY A 118 13.79 6.23 0.20
N LEU A 119 12.83 6.52 1.09
CA LEU A 119 12.27 7.86 1.23
C LEU A 119 13.23 8.76 2.03
N ASP A 120 13.30 10.04 1.67
CA ASP A 120 13.94 11.03 2.50
C ASP A 120 13.16 11.24 3.81
N ASN A 121 13.83 11.81 4.82
CA ASN A 121 13.27 11.95 6.16
C ASN A 121 11.97 12.79 6.19
N ALA A 122 11.91 13.87 5.41
CA ALA A 122 10.72 14.75 5.39
C ALA A 122 9.52 14.04 4.78
N THR A 123 9.70 13.34 3.66
CA THR A 123 8.67 12.55 2.99
C THR A 123 8.20 11.39 3.87
N ARG A 124 9.14 10.70 4.55
CA ARG A 124 8.81 9.63 5.50
C ARG A 124 7.93 10.14 6.64
N LEU A 125 8.34 11.20 7.34
CA LEU A 125 7.59 11.78 8.46
C LEU A 125 6.20 12.25 8.02
N HIS A 126 6.08 12.83 6.83
CA HIS A 126 4.79 13.22 6.29
C HIS A 126 3.90 11.99 6.02
N ALA A 127 4.44 10.95 5.41
CA ALA A 127 3.69 9.71 5.14
C ALA A 127 3.24 9.02 6.44
N GLN A 128 4.09 8.97 7.47
CA GLN A 128 3.68 8.48 8.80
C GLN A 128 2.50 9.27 9.36
N HIS A 129 2.53 10.61 9.25
CA HIS A 129 1.43 11.45 9.71
C HIS A 129 0.13 11.19 8.92
N VAL A 130 0.22 10.99 7.61
CA VAL A 130 -0.95 10.61 6.79
C VAL A 130 -1.53 9.28 7.25
N ILE A 131 -0.69 8.29 7.52
CA ILE A 131 -1.12 6.99 8.04
C ILE A 131 -1.79 7.16 9.40
N ASP A 132 -1.18 7.91 10.33
CA ASP A 132 -1.76 8.19 11.63
C ASP A 132 -3.17 8.78 11.53
N ARG A 133 -3.37 9.76 10.64
CA ARG A 133 -4.69 10.36 10.41
C ARG A 133 -5.68 9.39 9.78
N TYR A 134 -5.24 8.58 8.81
CA TYR A 134 -6.08 7.57 8.18
C TYR A 134 -6.59 6.54 9.18
N MET A 135 -5.73 6.15 10.12
CA MET A 135 -6.02 5.17 11.17
C MET A 135 -6.85 5.72 12.35
N GLN A 136 -7.19 7.02 12.36
CA GLN A 136 -8.16 7.56 13.33
C GLN A 136 -9.58 7.02 13.10
N ASN A 137 -9.87 6.52 11.91
CA ASN A 137 -11.10 5.82 11.63
C ASN A 137 -11.06 4.41 12.25
N PRO A 138 -11.92 4.08 13.24
CA PRO A 138 -11.87 2.81 13.97
C PRO A 138 -12.20 1.58 13.12
N THR A 139 -12.73 1.77 11.92
CA THR A 139 -13.02 0.67 10.97
C THR A 139 -11.78 0.22 10.18
N LYS A 140 -10.67 0.96 10.29
CA LYS A 140 -9.44 0.68 9.56
C LYS A 140 -8.46 -0.14 10.39
N THR A 141 -7.72 -1.01 9.74
CA THR A 141 -6.69 -1.86 10.34
C THR A 141 -5.37 -1.68 9.59
N LEU A 142 -4.26 -1.62 10.33
CA LEU A 142 -2.92 -1.54 9.77
C LEU A 142 -2.09 -2.73 10.24
N ILE A 143 -1.46 -3.41 9.29
CA ILE A 143 -0.34 -4.34 9.53
C ILE A 143 0.88 -3.71 8.86
N MET A 144 1.93 -3.51 9.62
CA MET A 144 3.15 -2.91 9.10
C MET A 144 4.36 -3.73 9.52
N VAL A 145 5.28 -3.94 8.57
CA VAL A 145 6.58 -4.56 8.79
C VAL A 145 7.66 -3.52 8.49
N SER A 146 8.60 -3.35 9.41
CA SER A 146 9.82 -2.56 9.20
C SER A 146 10.94 -3.07 10.09
N HIS A 147 12.18 -2.88 9.65
CA HIS A 147 13.39 -3.14 10.43
C HIS A 147 13.77 -1.96 11.36
N TYR A 148 13.17 -0.79 11.16
CA TYR A 148 13.51 0.44 11.88
C TYR A 148 12.36 0.88 12.78
N ARG A 149 12.62 1.03 14.08
CA ARG A 149 11.60 1.38 15.07
C ARG A 149 11.02 2.79 14.84
N GLU A 150 11.82 3.72 14.35
CA GLU A 150 11.42 5.09 14.03
C GLU A 150 10.50 5.20 12.81
N GLU A 151 10.35 4.13 12.04
CA GLU A 151 9.44 4.09 10.90
C GLU A 151 7.99 3.79 11.30
N PHE A 152 7.75 3.27 12.49
CA PHE A 152 6.38 2.97 12.90
C PHE A 152 5.59 4.25 13.20
N PRO A 153 4.41 4.45 12.55
CA PRO A 153 3.47 5.51 12.90
C PRO A 153 3.00 5.37 14.35
N ARG A 154 2.53 6.49 14.93
CA ARG A 154 2.06 6.53 16.33
C ARG A 154 0.80 5.70 16.58
N CYS A 155 0.02 5.44 15.54
CA CYS A 155 -1.19 4.62 15.60
C CYS A 155 -0.92 3.13 15.86
N ILE A 156 0.34 2.66 15.76
CA ILE A 156 0.69 1.26 16.06
C ILE A 156 0.54 1.00 17.56
N THR A 157 -0.34 0.07 17.92
CA THR A 157 -0.68 -0.29 19.30
C THR A 157 -0.09 -1.62 19.76
N CYS A 158 0.27 -2.49 18.82
CA CYS A 158 0.80 -3.82 19.12
C CYS A 158 2.06 -4.08 18.28
N PHE A 159 3.09 -4.63 18.91
CA PHE A 159 4.35 -4.99 18.26
C PHE A 159 4.64 -6.46 18.50
N GLN A 160 5.04 -7.15 17.45
CA GLN A 160 5.54 -8.52 17.51
C GLN A 160 6.89 -8.62 16.81
N MET A 161 7.90 -9.11 17.53
CA MET A 161 9.21 -9.38 16.95
C MET A 161 9.25 -10.80 16.39
N LEU A 162 9.55 -10.93 15.11
CA LEU A 162 9.76 -12.21 14.47
C LEU A 162 11.25 -12.57 14.55
N LEU A 163 11.59 -13.57 15.36
CA LEU A 163 12.95 -14.09 15.46
C LEU A 163 13.14 -15.23 14.43
N LYS A 164 14.19 -15.12 13.64
CA LYS A 164 14.58 -16.21 12.73
C LYS A 164 14.96 -17.44 13.59
N GLN A 165 14.19 -18.51 13.52
CA GLN A 165 14.62 -19.78 14.11
C GLN A 165 15.92 -20.19 13.40
N LYS A 166 17.01 -20.33 14.15
CA LYS A 166 18.21 -21.02 13.66
C LYS A 166 17.81 -22.48 13.45
N ASN A 167 17.67 -22.90 12.19
CA ASN A 167 17.63 -24.34 11.90
C ASN A 167 18.89 -24.92 12.53
N LYS A 168 18.73 -25.77 13.54
CA LYS A 168 19.78 -26.66 13.97
C LYS A 168 19.95 -27.65 12.82
N GLU A 169 20.94 -27.41 11.98
CA GLU A 169 21.48 -28.45 11.12
C GLU A 169 22.02 -29.52 12.04
N ASN A 170 21.40 -30.70 12.04
CA ASN A 170 21.99 -31.96 12.50
C ASN A 170 22.65 -32.63 11.30
#